data_bc405f816a4f012a27e8aad81a6383d8
#
_entry.id   bc405f816a4f012a27e8aad81a6383d8
#
_cell.length_a   1.000
_cell.length_b   1.000
_cell.length_c   1.000
_cell.angle_alpha   90.00
_cell.angle_beta   90.00
_cell.angle_gamma   90.00
#
_symmetry.space_group_name_H-M   'P 1'
#
loop_
_entity.id
_entity.type
_entity.pdbx_description
1 polymer ?
#
loop_
_entity_poly.entity_id
_entity_poly.type
_entity_poly.pdbx_seq_one_letter_code
_entity_poly.pdbx_strand_id
1 'polypeptide(L)'
;MRTNTPRTNRTGLATILATLPAHYARDVAWALKGRTVAADRYTLLSPTALTINVGGQGYALSVQAVLDLSLAATWDATAPTDYTVAANRAGKDFYVYACQQGAGAPLLLCSANATMPTGYTANNSRKVAGFHCLCVAVGAISAHPLAGFVDGDILPESIWDISFRPVCSPEGMAYDAKSGVWVDIYLQSVAGSSTRSAYGATITDSRNWMDFIDDLGAVGKRLLSDTEFQLAAEGSNQATNIAGSADPVTTGGHIDTAARRMISNIGLEDCCGVMHQWLQDQSFRCDPDGTVQAAGKTFTVTYAAAPGGNPIYLKQSSDGQYYLACNMATALADKQIGPADYKVVIKHEANASAGAVGQLYYNSGGTAPAKILCNIANIVKDVFIPTQNPAFAMQIKHDAAAASNGRALYYNDGASNRLECNTASAANDSADLALNSQGFAWYSLPGGKGQMYRQGTNGDVKLLAGGSWINGASAGSRCRAASSARWRTSADIGARGCARSQ
;
A
#
# COMPACT_ATOMS: atom_id res chain seq x y z
N MET A 1 -27.75 -21.80 -29.07
CA MET A 1 -27.91 -22.83 -28.02
C MET A 1 -26.50 -23.19 -27.51
N ARG A 2 -26.14 -22.81 -26.31
CA ARG A 2 -24.89 -23.28 -25.68
C ARG A 2 -25.24 -24.55 -24.90
N THR A 3 -24.68 -25.66 -25.30
CA THR A 3 -24.80 -26.93 -24.61
C THR A 3 -24.05 -26.86 -23.30
N ASN A 4 -24.78 -26.92 -22.17
CA ASN A 4 -24.21 -27.10 -20.84
C ASN A 4 -23.49 -28.45 -20.78
N THR A 5 -22.17 -28.46 -20.75
CA THR A 5 -21.41 -29.64 -20.38
C THR A 5 -21.72 -29.99 -18.92
N PRO A 6 -22.08 -31.22 -18.58
CA PRO A 6 -22.36 -31.60 -17.19
C PRO A 6 -21.11 -31.37 -16.33
N ARG A 7 -21.26 -30.68 -15.22
CA ARG A 7 -20.22 -30.59 -14.20
C ARG A 7 -19.87 -32.00 -13.75
N THR A 8 -18.64 -32.43 -13.94
CA THR A 8 -18.10 -33.67 -13.43
C THR A 8 -18.47 -33.83 -11.95
N ASN A 9 -19.07 -34.96 -11.66
CA ASN A 9 -19.66 -35.30 -10.39
C ASN A 9 -18.63 -35.13 -9.27
N ARG A 10 -18.95 -34.37 -8.23
CA ARG A 10 -18.09 -34.17 -7.04
C ARG A 10 -17.62 -35.48 -6.41
N THR A 11 -18.37 -36.54 -6.60
CA THR A 11 -18.04 -37.91 -6.18
C THR A 11 -16.81 -38.48 -6.91
N GLY A 12 -16.63 -38.19 -8.19
CA GLY A 12 -15.43 -38.62 -8.93
C GLY A 12 -14.14 -37.93 -8.46
N LEU A 13 -14.24 -36.65 -8.12
CA LEU A 13 -13.09 -35.89 -7.57
C LEU A 13 -12.69 -36.40 -6.17
N ALA A 14 -13.68 -36.68 -5.31
CA ALA A 14 -13.45 -37.26 -3.98
C ALA A 14 -12.80 -38.65 -4.06
N THR A 15 -13.18 -39.46 -5.04
CA THR A 15 -12.58 -40.80 -5.25
C THR A 15 -11.15 -40.68 -5.78
N ILE A 16 -10.87 -39.75 -6.68
CA ILE A 16 -9.52 -39.48 -7.17
C ILE A 16 -8.63 -38.93 -6.04
N LEU A 17 -9.13 -38.02 -5.22
CA LEU A 17 -8.43 -37.48 -4.07
C LEU A 17 -8.14 -38.56 -3.00
N ALA A 18 -9.06 -39.51 -2.80
CA ALA A 18 -8.88 -40.64 -1.87
C ALA A 18 -7.85 -41.68 -2.36
N THR A 19 -7.60 -41.73 -3.66
CA THR A 19 -6.59 -42.64 -4.25
C THR A 19 -5.22 -41.98 -4.46
N LEU A 20 -5.13 -40.66 -4.29
CA LEU A 20 -3.84 -39.98 -4.30
C LEU A 20 -3.06 -40.34 -3.05
N PRO A 21 -1.75 -40.61 -3.18
CA PRO A 21 -0.87 -40.84 -2.02
C PRO A 21 -1.02 -39.67 -1.01
N ALA A 22 -0.98 -40.01 0.28
CA ALA A 22 -1.26 -39.05 1.37
C ALA A 22 -0.43 -37.75 1.31
N HIS A 23 0.75 -37.77 0.65
CA HIS A 23 1.58 -36.57 0.47
C HIS A 23 1.00 -35.50 -0.50
N TYR A 24 -0.10 -35.78 -1.21
CA TYR A 24 -0.86 -34.79 -1.96
C TYR A 24 -2.01 -34.18 -1.15
N ALA A 25 -2.31 -34.74 0.03
CA ALA A 25 -3.31 -34.17 0.91
C ALA A 25 -2.69 -33.00 1.70
N ARG A 26 -3.40 -31.88 1.83
CA ARG A 26 -2.99 -30.71 2.63
C ARG A 26 -2.70 -31.02 4.10
N ASP A 27 -3.13 -32.17 4.58
CA ASP A 27 -2.95 -32.63 5.96
C ASP A 27 -1.58 -33.22 6.26
N VAL A 28 -0.67 -33.23 5.28
CA VAL A 28 0.67 -33.83 5.39
C VAL A 28 1.72 -32.73 5.36
N ALA A 29 1.49 -31.65 6.08
CA ALA A 29 2.46 -30.58 6.23
C ALA A 29 3.54 -30.98 7.26
N TRP A 30 4.76 -30.55 7.02
CA TRP A 30 5.84 -30.62 8.00
C TRP A 30 5.44 -29.80 9.24
N ALA A 31 5.79 -30.28 10.43
CA ALA A 31 5.41 -29.66 11.68
C ALA A 31 6.63 -29.44 12.59
N LEU A 32 6.52 -28.47 13.47
CA LEU A 32 7.45 -28.35 14.60
C LEU A 32 7.00 -29.30 15.70
N LYS A 33 7.92 -30.13 16.18
CA LYS A 33 7.72 -30.91 17.39
C LYS A 33 7.70 -30.00 18.60
N GLY A 34 6.78 -30.25 19.51
CA GLY A 34 6.72 -29.50 20.74
C GLY A 34 6.46 -28.02 20.57
N ARG A 35 5.66 -27.64 19.59
CA ARG A 35 5.29 -26.25 19.32
C ARG A 35 4.79 -25.47 20.55
N THR A 36 4.34 -26.20 21.56
CA THR A 36 3.94 -25.67 22.87
C THR A 36 5.05 -25.69 23.91
N VAL A 37 6.20 -26.29 23.61
CA VAL A 37 7.32 -26.47 24.52
C VAL A 37 8.54 -25.72 23.99
N ALA A 38 9.02 -24.78 24.77
CA ALA A 38 10.15 -23.93 24.41
C ALA A 38 11.42 -24.70 23.95
N ALA A 39 11.64 -25.92 24.47
CA ALA A 39 12.82 -26.75 24.17
C ALA A 39 12.86 -27.32 22.76
N ASP A 40 11.72 -27.40 22.04
CA ASP A 40 11.66 -28.09 20.73
C ASP A 40 11.52 -27.14 19.53
N ARG A 41 11.79 -25.82 19.72
CA ARG A 41 11.65 -24.82 18.66
C ARG A 41 12.62 -24.99 17.46
N TYR A 42 13.60 -25.87 17.60
CA TYR A 42 14.59 -26.19 16.57
C TYR A 42 14.36 -27.57 15.91
N THR A 43 13.24 -28.25 16.19
CA THR A 43 12.97 -29.59 15.67
C THR A 43 11.84 -29.60 14.66
N LEU A 44 12.08 -30.17 13.47
CA LEU A 44 11.07 -30.47 12.47
C LEU A 44 10.65 -31.94 12.55
N LEU A 45 9.37 -32.19 12.28
CA LEU A 45 8.82 -33.52 12.08
C LEU A 45 8.42 -33.70 10.62
N SER A 46 8.95 -34.77 9.97
CA SER A 46 8.44 -35.14 8.65
C SER A 46 7.10 -35.88 8.78
N PRO A 47 6.28 -35.88 7.72
CA PRO A 47 5.07 -36.72 7.68
C PRO A 47 5.46 -38.22 7.71
N THR A 48 4.58 -39.07 8.24
CA THR A 48 4.83 -40.52 8.37
C THR A 48 4.58 -41.32 7.08
N ALA A 49 3.85 -40.74 6.12
CA ALA A 49 3.56 -41.43 4.86
C ALA A 49 3.96 -40.50 3.70
N LEU A 50 5.23 -40.53 3.34
CA LEU A 50 5.79 -39.73 2.26
C LEU A 50 6.37 -40.66 1.20
N THR A 51 5.84 -40.59 -0.02
CA THR A 51 6.45 -41.23 -1.18
C THR A 51 7.09 -40.13 -2.05
N ILE A 52 8.39 -40.23 -2.26
CA ILE A 52 9.17 -39.24 -2.99
C ILE A 52 9.90 -39.95 -4.14
N ASN A 53 9.81 -39.36 -5.33
CA ASN A 53 10.64 -39.75 -6.45
C ASN A 53 11.98 -38.99 -6.38
N VAL A 54 13.11 -39.73 -6.32
CA VAL A 54 14.45 -39.15 -6.38
C VAL A 54 15.22 -39.92 -7.49
N GLY A 55 15.72 -39.21 -8.49
CA GLY A 55 16.48 -39.80 -9.59
C GLY A 55 15.70 -40.85 -10.41
N GLY A 56 14.36 -40.69 -10.52
CA GLY A 56 13.52 -41.63 -11.26
C GLY A 56 13.02 -42.82 -10.45
N GLN A 57 13.46 -43.01 -9.19
CA GLN A 57 13.00 -44.07 -8.30
C GLN A 57 12.08 -43.51 -7.20
N GLY A 58 10.97 -44.23 -6.93
CA GLY A 58 10.06 -43.92 -5.83
C GLY A 58 10.55 -44.50 -4.51
N TYR A 59 10.66 -43.66 -3.51
CA TYR A 59 11.02 -44.03 -2.14
C TYR A 59 9.87 -43.76 -1.19
N ALA A 60 9.61 -44.69 -0.27
CA ALA A 60 8.63 -44.51 0.77
C ALA A 60 9.29 -44.18 2.10
N LEU A 61 8.86 -43.08 2.73
CA LEU A 61 9.12 -42.81 4.13
C LEU A 61 7.95 -43.40 4.93
N SER A 62 8.15 -44.53 5.62
CA SER A 62 7.09 -45.24 6.33
C SER A 62 6.95 -44.82 7.80
N VAL A 63 7.92 -44.09 8.33
CA VAL A 63 7.96 -43.58 9.70
C VAL A 63 8.28 -42.11 9.70
N GLN A 64 7.78 -41.43 10.73
CA GLN A 64 8.09 -40.01 10.93
C GLN A 64 9.59 -39.83 11.21
N ALA A 65 10.26 -38.95 10.47
CA ALA A 65 11.63 -38.55 10.74
C ALA A 65 11.65 -37.29 11.61
N VAL A 66 12.59 -37.26 12.54
CA VAL A 66 12.87 -36.10 13.39
C VAL A 66 14.13 -35.43 12.89
N LEU A 67 14.02 -34.15 12.52
CA LEU A 67 15.13 -33.31 12.08
C LEU A 67 15.45 -32.31 13.19
N ASP A 68 16.33 -32.68 14.09
CA ASP A 68 16.82 -31.83 15.16
C ASP A 68 18.01 -31.02 14.67
N LEU A 69 17.84 -29.72 14.54
CA LEU A 69 18.83 -28.79 13.99
C LEU A 69 20.10 -28.66 14.86
N SER A 70 20.06 -29.12 16.12
CA SER A 70 21.23 -29.14 17.00
C SER A 70 22.18 -30.32 16.74
N LEU A 71 21.75 -31.29 15.92
CA LEU A 71 22.52 -32.48 15.62
C LEU A 71 23.21 -32.38 14.26
N ALA A 72 24.51 -32.67 14.22
CA ALA A 72 25.29 -32.67 12.99
C ALA A 72 24.75 -33.65 11.93
N ALA A 73 24.14 -34.75 12.34
CA ALA A 73 23.55 -35.72 11.44
C ALA A 73 22.30 -35.21 10.67
N THR A 74 21.71 -34.12 11.11
CA THR A 74 20.59 -33.47 10.42
C THR A 74 21.05 -32.64 9.21
N TRP A 75 22.32 -32.26 9.19
CA TRP A 75 22.86 -31.36 8.17
C TRP A 75 23.69 -32.12 7.13
N ASP A 76 23.73 -31.56 5.91
CA ASP A 76 24.71 -31.96 4.92
C ASP A 76 26.14 -31.61 5.40
N ALA A 77 27.16 -32.21 4.81
CA ALA A 77 28.56 -31.95 5.17
C ALA A 77 28.95 -30.51 4.73
N THR A 78 28.57 -29.53 5.51
CA THR A 78 28.79 -28.11 5.20
C THR A 78 29.98 -27.55 5.98
N ALA A 79 31.12 -27.47 5.35
CA ALA A 79 32.12 -26.51 5.71
C ALA A 79 31.87 -25.23 4.86
N PRO A 80 32.05 -24.00 5.36
CA PRO A 80 32.74 -23.66 6.61
C PRO A 80 31.82 -23.35 7.81
N THR A 81 30.47 -23.41 7.65
CA THR A 81 29.55 -22.94 8.69
C THR A 81 28.88 -24.09 9.44
N ASP A 82 29.01 -24.13 10.75
CA ASP A 82 28.34 -25.10 11.62
C ASP A 82 26.93 -24.64 11.95
N TYR A 83 25.92 -25.17 11.28
CA TYR A 83 24.50 -24.85 11.49
C TYR A 83 23.86 -25.57 12.69
N THR A 84 24.61 -26.42 13.42
CA THR A 84 24.15 -26.93 14.72
C THR A 84 24.07 -25.79 15.75
N VAL A 85 24.88 -24.75 15.57
CA VAL A 85 24.87 -23.53 16.38
C VAL A 85 23.72 -22.60 15.93
N ALA A 86 22.80 -22.29 16.83
CA ALA A 86 21.60 -21.50 16.55
C ALA A 86 21.93 -20.13 15.90
N ALA A 87 22.89 -19.39 16.45
CA ALA A 87 23.28 -18.08 15.92
C ALA A 87 23.70 -18.10 14.45
N ASN A 88 24.26 -19.22 13.97
CA ASN A 88 24.66 -19.37 12.56
C ASN A 88 23.45 -19.54 11.63
N ARG A 89 22.27 -19.87 12.18
CA ARG A 89 20.99 -20.00 11.44
C ARG A 89 20.21 -18.69 11.39
N ALA A 90 20.53 -17.73 12.25
CA ALA A 90 19.76 -16.49 12.41
C ALA A 90 19.48 -15.79 11.08
N GLY A 91 18.19 -15.55 10.77
CA GLY A 91 17.74 -14.81 9.60
C GLY A 91 17.98 -15.50 8.25
N LYS A 92 18.19 -16.82 8.24
CA LYS A 92 18.48 -17.59 7.02
C LYS A 92 17.38 -18.58 6.66
N ASP A 93 17.30 -18.87 5.36
CA ASP A 93 16.46 -19.92 4.80
C ASP A 93 17.25 -21.23 4.71
N PHE A 94 16.57 -22.33 5.01
CA PHE A 94 17.10 -23.68 4.90
C PHE A 94 16.14 -24.57 4.14
N TYR A 95 16.71 -25.61 3.54
CA TYR A 95 15.99 -26.54 2.69
C TYR A 95 16.12 -27.95 3.24
N VAL A 96 15.05 -28.73 3.13
CA VAL A 96 15.04 -30.15 3.46
C VAL A 96 15.11 -30.95 2.16
N TYR A 97 16.04 -31.83 2.09
CA TYR A 97 16.25 -32.72 0.95
C TYR A 97 16.01 -34.18 1.32
N ALA A 98 15.35 -34.91 0.42
CA ALA A 98 15.34 -36.33 0.42
C ALA A 98 16.54 -36.84 -0.43
N CYS A 99 17.46 -37.56 0.20
CA CYS A 99 18.70 -38.00 -0.41
C CYS A 99 18.68 -39.54 -0.53
N GLN A 100 19.10 -40.06 -1.67
CA GLN A 100 19.13 -41.50 -1.92
C GLN A 100 20.20 -42.18 -1.06
N GLN A 101 19.79 -43.25 -0.36
CA GLN A 101 20.68 -44.14 0.36
C GLN A 101 20.44 -45.61 -0.10
N GLY A 102 21.12 -46.03 -1.15
CA GLY A 102 20.93 -47.40 -1.67
C GLY A 102 19.46 -47.69 -2.02
N ALA A 103 18.99 -48.90 -1.66
CA ALA A 103 17.58 -49.30 -1.90
C ALA A 103 16.64 -49.05 -0.72
N GLY A 104 17.09 -48.36 0.34
CA GLY A 104 16.33 -48.11 1.55
C GLY A 104 15.48 -46.82 1.46
N ALA A 105 14.89 -46.44 2.61
CA ALA A 105 14.20 -45.14 2.75
C ALA A 105 15.18 -43.99 2.49
N PRO A 106 14.69 -42.85 1.96
CA PRO A 106 15.54 -41.70 1.72
C PRO A 106 16.04 -41.10 3.04
N LEU A 107 17.31 -40.69 3.06
CA LEU A 107 17.81 -39.84 4.15
C LEU A 107 17.27 -38.45 3.97
N LEU A 108 16.69 -37.85 5.03
CA LEU A 108 16.30 -36.45 5.05
C LEU A 108 17.42 -35.64 5.66
N LEU A 109 17.87 -34.59 4.94
CA LEU A 109 18.93 -33.69 5.36
C LEU A 109 18.48 -32.23 5.24
N CYS A 110 18.88 -31.38 6.18
CA CYS A 110 18.83 -29.95 6.06
C CYS A 110 20.09 -29.41 5.37
N SER A 111 19.93 -28.37 4.56
CA SER A 111 21.04 -27.70 3.87
C SER A 111 20.76 -26.23 3.70
N ALA A 112 21.81 -25.41 3.72
CA ALA A 112 21.74 -24.01 3.30
C ALA A 112 21.81 -23.85 1.78
N ASN A 113 22.13 -24.89 1.03
CA ASN A 113 22.25 -24.85 -0.42
C ASN A 113 20.88 -24.95 -1.09
N ALA A 114 20.50 -23.93 -1.85
CA ALA A 114 19.20 -23.86 -2.52
C ALA A 114 19.04 -24.84 -3.70
N THR A 115 20.12 -25.39 -4.23
CA THR A 115 20.11 -26.28 -5.41
C THR A 115 20.15 -27.74 -5.04
N MET A 116 21.14 -28.16 -4.25
CA MET A 116 21.34 -29.56 -3.79
C MET A 116 22.22 -29.54 -2.53
N PRO A 117 22.11 -30.56 -1.64
CA PRO A 117 22.95 -30.62 -0.46
C PRO A 117 24.39 -31.04 -0.85
N THR A 118 25.35 -30.64 -0.04
CA THR A 118 26.74 -30.97 -0.24
C THR A 118 26.91 -32.48 -0.22
N GLY A 119 27.68 -33.03 -1.17
CA GLY A 119 27.93 -34.49 -1.33
C GLY A 119 26.85 -35.21 -2.14
N TYR A 120 25.84 -34.50 -2.62
CA TYR A 120 24.77 -35.06 -3.47
C TYR A 120 24.69 -34.35 -4.81
N THR A 121 23.89 -34.91 -5.72
CA THR A 121 23.63 -34.40 -7.06
C THR A 121 22.14 -34.29 -7.29
N ALA A 122 21.70 -33.61 -8.35
CA ALA A 122 20.30 -33.55 -8.74
C ALA A 122 19.69 -34.94 -9.05
N ASN A 123 20.50 -35.95 -9.37
CA ASN A 123 20.04 -37.30 -9.66
C ASN A 123 19.84 -38.16 -8.41
N ASN A 124 20.43 -37.80 -7.28
CA ASN A 124 20.34 -38.57 -6.05
C ASN A 124 19.84 -37.77 -4.84
N SER A 125 19.34 -36.55 -5.08
CA SER A 125 18.67 -35.73 -4.06
C SER A 125 17.52 -34.95 -4.66
N ARG A 126 16.51 -34.64 -3.83
CA ARG A 126 15.37 -33.83 -4.19
C ARG A 126 14.97 -32.91 -3.05
N LYS A 127 14.83 -31.62 -3.32
CA LYS A 127 14.30 -30.62 -2.38
C LYS A 127 12.82 -30.92 -2.12
N VAL A 128 12.42 -31.11 -0.87
CA VAL A 128 11.07 -31.53 -0.48
C VAL A 128 10.37 -30.56 0.44
N ALA A 129 11.13 -29.74 1.18
CA ALA A 129 10.59 -28.75 2.10
C ALA A 129 11.65 -27.66 2.37
N GLY A 130 11.27 -26.69 3.18
CA GLY A 130 12.18 -25.69 3.72
C GLY A 130 11.52 -24.86 4.82
N PHE A 131 12.30 -24.00 5.42
CA PHE A 131 11.88 -23.13 6.52
C PHE A 131 12.83 -21.94 6.64
N HIS A 132 12.36 -20.90 7.34
CA HIS A 132 13.16 -19.74 7.71
C HIS A 132 13.43 -19.76 9.22
N CYS A 133 14.61 -19.30 9.64
CA CYS A 133 14.96 -19.17 11.05
C CYS A 133 14.87 -17.72 11.50
N LEU A 134 14.35 -17.52 12.71
CA LEU A 134 14.22 -16.22 13.36
C LEU A 134 15.56 -15.48 13.39
N CYS A 135 15.57 -14.21 13.04
CA CYS A 135 16.78 -13.39 12.93
C CYS A 135 17.33 -12.90 14.27
N VAL A 136 16.44 -12.46 15.18
CA VAL A 136 16.78 -11.91 16.50
C VAL A 136 15.75 -12.37 17.53
N ALA A 137 16.18 -12.68 18.74
CA ALA A 137 15.32 -13.10 19.83
C ALA A 137 14.11 -12.20 20.04
N VAL A 138 12.92 -12.80 20.27
CA VAL A 138 11.67 -12.06 20.45
C VAL A 138 11.55 -11.44 21.84
N GLY A 139 12.14 -12.10 22.82
CA GLY A 139 12.02 -11.68 24.22
C GLY A 139 10.65 -12.01 24.85
N ALA A 140 10.35 -11.35 25.95
CA ALA A 140 9.12 -11.56 26.70
C ALA A 140 8.04 -10.58 26.26
N ILE A 141 7.23 -10.96 25.27
CA ILE A 141 6.05 -10.19 24.85
C ILE A 141 4.81 -10.92 25.34
N SER A 142 4.01 -10.27 26.19
CA SER A 142 2.82 -10.88 26.78
C SER A 142 1.84 -11.38 25.71
N ALA A 143 1.37 -12.61 25.86
CA ALA A 143 0.44 -13.29 24.94
C ALA A 143 0.89 -13.40 23.47
N HIS A 144 2.16 -13.14 23.17
CA HIS A 144 2.67 -13.27 21.81
C HIS A 144 3.05 -14.74 21.53
N PRO A 145 2.63 -15.34 20.38
CA PRO A 145 2.90 -16.75 20.08
C PRO A 145 4.39 -17.10 20.01
N LEU A 146 5.21 -16.15 19.63
CA LEU A 146 6.67 -16.32 19.52
C LEU A 146 7.44 -15.84 20.75
N ALA A 147 6.75 -15.52 21.87
CA ALA A 147 7.44 -15.09 23.08
C ALA A 147 8.46 -16.15 23.54
N GLY A 148 9.68 -15.70 23.84
CA GLY A 148 10.78 -16.56 24.26
C GLY A 148 11.47 -17.34 23.13
N PHE A 149 11.10 -17.16 21.85
CA PHE A 149 11.90 -17.63 20.71
C PHE A 149 13.23 -16.87 20.67
N VAL A 150 14.30 -17.57 20.32
CA VAL A 150 15.65 -17.00 20.18
C VAL A 150 16.11 -17.01 18.72
N ASP A 151 17.15 -16.27 18.44
CA ASP A 151 17.78 -16.27 17.11
C ASP A 151 18.16 -17.68 16.66
N GLY A 152 17.87 -18.00 15.40
CA GLY A 152 18.09 -19.33 14.83
C GLY A 152 17.02 -20.39 15.17
N ASP A 153 15.99 -20.07 15.95
CA ASP A 153 14.78 -20.92 16.07
C ASP A 153 14.00 -20.93 14.75
N ILE A 154 13.36 -22.03 14.43
CA ILE A 154 12.51 -22.13 13.23
C ILE A 154 11.27 -21.27 13.41
N LEU A 155 10.97 -20.41 12.45
CA LEU A 155 9.69 -19.71 12.37
C LEU A 155 8.59 -20.66 11.91
N PRO A 156 7.57 -20.97 12.73
CA PRO A 156 6.58 -22.00 12.42
C PRO A 156 5.84 -21.77 11.12
N GLU A 157 5.44 -20.52 10.87
CA GLU A 157 4.64 -20.16 9.70
C GLU A 157 5.48 -20.05 8.40
N SER A 158 6.81 -20.15 8.50
CA SER A 158 7.70 -20.19 7.33
C SER A 158 7.91 -21.58 6.75
N ILE A 159 7.41 -22.63 7.39
CA ILE A 159 7.61 -24.02 6.96
C ILE A 159 6.75 -24.28 5.72
N TRP A 160 7.43 -24.72 4.65
CA TRP A 160 6.79 -25.08 3.39
C TRP A 160 7.23 -26.46 2.93
N ASP A 161 6.46 -27.12 2.07
CA ASP A 161 6.80 -28.37 1.42
C ASP A 161 6.35 -28.38 -0.05
N ILE A 162 6.56 -29.51 -0.73
CA ILE A 162 6.22 -29.67 -2.15
C ILE A 162 4.72 -29.53 -2.47
N SER A 163 3.85 -29.69 -1.48
CA SER A 163 2.40 -29.62 -1.61
C SER A 163 1.78 -28.34 -0.99
N PHE A 164 2.56 -27.66 -0.16
CA PHE A 164 2.13 -26.45 0.53
C PHE A 164 3.23 -25.39 0.53
N ARG A 165 3.15 -24.49 -0.44
CA ARG A 165 4.10 -23.41 -0.64
C ARG A 165 3.48 -22.28 -1.47
N PRO A 166 4.10 -21.10 -1.54
CA PRO A 166 3.64 -20.06 -2.45
C PRO A 166 3.87 -20.45 -3.93
N VAL A 167 3.16 -19.78 -4.83
CA VAL A 167 3.36 -19.93 -6.29
C VAL A 167 4.70 -19.37 -6.78
N CYS A 168 5.41 -18.61 -5.95
CA CYS A 168 6.76 -18.07 -6.17
C CYS A 168 7.80 -18.80 -5.33
N SER A 169 9.05 -18.26 -5.23
CA SER A 169 10.03 -18.74 -4.26
C SER A 169 9.52 -18.57 -2.83
N PRO A 170 9.58 -19.62 -1.98
CA PRO A 170 9.12 -19.55 -0.58
C PRO A 170 10.12 -18.89 0.38
N GLU A 171 11.31 -18.55 -0.09
CA GLU A 171 12.39 -17.98 0.73
C GLU A 171 11.97 -16.65 1.34
N GLY A 172 12.25 -16.50 2.63
CA GLY A 172 11.90 -15.31 3.39
C GLY A 172 10.39 -15.03 3.47
N MET A 173 9.52 -16.06 3.37
CA MET A 173 8.08 -15.93 3.46
C MET A 173 7.50 -16.72 4.64
N ALA A 174 6.39 -16.22 5.19
CA ALA A 174 5.57 -16.90 6.19
C ALA A 174 4.11 -16.96 5.73
N TYR A 175 3.42 -18.05 6.06
CA TYR A 175 2.02 -18.26 5.72
C TYR A 175 1.09 -17.63 6.75
N ASP A 176 0.21 -16.75 6.31
CA ASP A 176 -0.88 -16.26 7.14
C ASP A 176 -2.14 -17.08 6.89
N ALA A 177 -2.48 -17.95 7.84
CA ALA A 177 -3.67 -18.80 7.75
C ALA A 177 -4.99 -18.02 7.75
N LYS A 178 -5.01 -16.79 8.26
CA LYS A 178 -6.22 -15.96 8.34
C LYS A 178 -6.56 -15.33 6.98
N SER A 179 -5.56 -14.88 6.25
CA SER A 179 -5.73 -14.31 4.91
C SER A 179 -5.55 -15.35 3.79
N GLY A 180 -4.91 -16.49 4.07
CA GLY A 180 -4.67 -17.55 3.11
C GLY A 180 -3.54 -17.25 2.11
N VAL A 181 -2.65 -16.33 2.44
CA VAL A 181 -1.51 -15.96 1.59
C VAL A 181 -0.18 -16.15 2.30
N TRP A 182 0.86 -16.34 1.51
CA TRP A 182 2.24 -16.24 1.96
C TRP A 182 2.68 -14.79 1.92
N VAL A 183 3.34 -14.31 2.97
CA VAL A 183 3.76 -12.91 3.13
C VAL A 183 5.26 -12.87 3.38
N ASP A 184 5.95 -11.92 2.76
CA ASP A 184 7.37 -11.68 3.00
C ASP A 184 7.63 -11.38 4.49
N ILE A 185 8.59 -12.05 5.10
CA ILE A 185 8.98 -11.85 6.49
C ILE A 185 9.55 -10.44 6.68
N TYR A 186 10.38 -10.02 5.73
CA TYR A 186 11.06 -8.73 5.76
C TYR A 186 10.47 -7.74 4.74
N LEU A 187 10.74 -6.47 4.93
CA LEU A 187 10.52 -5.45 3.92
C LEU A 187 11.30 -5.80 2.65
N GLN A 188 10.78 -5.36 1.51
CA GLN A 188 11.43 -5.54 0.22
C GLN A 188 12.86 -4.98 0.26
N SER A 189 13.80 -5.77 -0.21
CA SER A 189 15.19 -5.39 -0.44
C SER A 189 15.58 -5.71 -1.88
N VAL A 190 16.48 -4.92 -2.44
CA VAL A 190 16.90 -4.96 -3.85
C VAL A 190 15.72 -4.64 -4.80
N ALA A 191 15.96 -3.81 -5.79
CA ALA A 191 14.98 -3.43 -6.81
C ALA A 191 15.04 -4.36 -8.03
N GLY A 192 13.96 -4.36 -8.84
CA GLY A 192 13.89 -5.11 -10.10
C GLY A 192 13.69 -6.61 -9.90
N SER A 193 14.10 -7.39 -10.88
CA SER A 193 13.94 -8.86 -10.91
C SER A 193 14.74 -9.63 -9.86
N SER A 194 15.56 -8.94 -9.07
CA SER A 194 16.31 -9.51 -7.95
C SER A 194 15.70 -9.18 -6.60
N THR A 195 14.50 -8.58 -6.59
CA THR A 195 13.78 -8.21 -5.36
C THR A 195 13.55 -9.42 -4.47
N ARG A 196 13.72 -9.24 -3.16
CA ARG A 196 13.66 -10.33 -2.19
C ARG A 196 13.29 -9.86 -0.79
N SER A 197 12.90 -10.80 0.05
CA SER A 197 12.71 -10.67 1.49
C SER A 197 13.91 -11.32 2.17
N ALA A 198 14.80 -10.56 2.77
CA ALA A 198 16.01 -11.07 3.40
C ALA A 198 16.38 -10.25 4.64
N TYR A 199 16.92 -10.91 5.67
CA TYR A 199 17.38 -10.28 6.90
C TYR A 199 18.66 -9.47 6.67
N GLY A 200 18.73 -8.29 7.31
CA GLY A 200 19.93 -7.44 7.28
C GLY A 200 20.25 -6.84 5.91
N ALA A 201 19.35 -6.97 4.95
CA ALA A 201 19.51 -6.38 3.63
C ALA A 201 19.08 -4.91 3.62
N THR A 202 19.63 -4.11 2.72
CA THR A 202 19.23 -2.70 2.56
C THR A 202 17.76 -2.62 2.15
N ILE A 203 16.96 -1.85 2.88
CA ILE A 203 15.56 -1.61 2.58
C ILE A 203 15.46 -0.89 1.23
N THR A 204 14.53 -1.34 0.38
CA THR A 204 14.18 -0.64 -0.84
C THR A 204 13.15 0.44 -0.51
N ASP A 205 13.51 1.69 -0.73
CA ASP A 205 12.70 2.88 -0.52
C ASP A 205 12.79 3.85 -1.69
N SER A 206 12.27 5.06 -1.52
CA SER A 206 12.36 6.16 -2.51
C SER A 206 11.87 5.79 -3.90
N ARG A 207 10.97 4.82 -3.97
CA ARG A 207 10.34 4.32 -5.20
C ARG A 207 8.82 4.52 -5.15
N ASN A 208 8.22 4.67 -6.30
CA ASN A 208 6.78 4.85 -6.41
C ASN A 208 6.03 3.51 -6.35
N TRP A 209 4.71 3.57 -6.25
CA TRP A 209 3.85 2.38 -6.15
C TRP A 209 3.97 1.44 -7.36
N MET A 210 4.13 1.98 -8.57
CA MET A 210 4.26 1.17 -9.79
C MET A 210 5.60 0.44 -9.84
N ASP A 211 6.69 1.09 -9.43
CA ASP A 211 8.00 0.44 -9.34
C ASP A 211 7.94 -0.79 -8.42
N PHE A 212 7.27 -0.68 -7.27
CA PHE A 212 7.10 -1.82 -6.36
C PHE A 212 6.21 -2.93 -6.93
N ILE A 213 5.17 -2.59 -7.71
CA ILE A 213 4.35 -3.57 -8.43
C ILE A 213 5.19 -4.34 -9.45
N ASP A 214 6.01 -3.64 -10.22
CA ASP A 214 6.86 -4.23 -11.25
C ASP A 214 7.92 -5.14 -10.64
N ASP A 215 8.60 -4.67 -9.59
CA ASP A 215 9.60 -5.46 -8.86
C ASP A 215 9.01 -6.76 -8.29
N LEU A 216 7.91 -6.65 -7.56
CA LEU A 216 7.25 -7.83 -6.97
C LEU A 216 6.68 -8.76 -8.03
N GLY A 217 6.10 -8.20 -9.11
CA GLY A 217 5.60 -8.96 -10.25
C GLY A 217 6.67 -9.77 -10.94
N ALA A 218 7.90 -9.23 -11.05
CA ALA A 218 9.05 -9.92 -11.66
C ALA A 218 9.45 -11.21 -10.91
N VAL A 219 9.13 -11.31 -9.61
CA VAL A 219 9.40 -12.49 -8.79
C VAL A 219 8.13 -13.29 -8.43
N GLY A 220 7.01 -13.03 -9.10
CA GLY A 220 5.75 -13.75 -8.91
C GLY A 220 4.98 -13.37 -7.63
N LYS A 221 5.26 -12.20 -7.07
CA LYS A 221 4.60 -11.63 -5.90
C LYS A 221 3.72 -10.44 -6.25
N ARG A 222 2.97 -9.95 -5.28
CA ARG A 222 2.18 -8.71 -5.36
C ARG A 222 2.21 -7.97 -4.02
N LEU A 223 1.75 -6.74 -4.00
CA LEU A 223 1.49 -6.02 -2.76
C LEU A 223 0.35 -6.68 -1.97
N LEU A 224 0.36 -6.53 -0.65
CA LEU A 224 -0.77 -6.92 0.20
C LEU A 224 -1.97 -5.98 -0.05
N SER A 225 -3.17 -6.53 0.10
CA SER A 225 -4.35 -5.71 0.34
C SER A 225 -4.39 -5.19 1.78
N ASP A 226 -5.26 -4.22 2.05
CA ASP A 226 -5.45 -3.68 3.39
C ASP A 226 -5.85 -4.74 4.41
N THR A 227 -6.79 -5.61 4.03
CA THR A 227 -7.22 -6.72 4.89
C THR A 227 -6.09 -7.70 5.17
N GLU A 228 -5.34 -8.11 4.15
CA GLU A 228 -4.19 -9.01 4.29
C GLU A 228 -3.11 -8.40 5.19
N PHE A 229 -2.82 -7.11 5.02
CA PHE A 229 -1.85 -6.44 5.88
C PHE A 229 -2.30 -6.42 7.35
N GLN A 230 -3.57 -6.09 7.62
CA GLN A 230 -4.07 -6.05 9.00
C GLN A 230 -4.00 -7.41 9.70
N LEU A 231 -4.33 -8.49 8.98
CA LEU A 231 -4.27 -9.85 9.51
C LEU A 231 -2.82 -10.28 9.74
N ALA A 232 -1.96 -10.09 8.77
CA ALA A 232 -0.56 -10.48 8.84
C ALA A 232 0.26 -9.67 9.86
N ALA A 233 -0.07 -8.39 10.06
CA ALA A 233 0.58 -7.52 11.05
C ALA A 233 0.05 -7.69 12.48
N GLU A 234 -0.91 -8.58 12.71
CA GLU A 234 -1.43 -8.83 14.07
C GLU A 234 -0.32 -9.23 15.04
N GLY A 235 -0.34 -8.66 16.23
CA GLY A 235 0.70 -8.88 17.23
C GLY A 235 1.91 -7.95 17.10
N SER A 236 2.02 -7.16 16.05
CA SER A 236 3.07 -6.13 15.92
C SER A 236 2.89 -5.00 16.96
N ASN A 237 3.92 -4.17 17.11
CA ASN A 237 3.88 -2.98 17.96
C ASN A 237 2.74 -2.03 17.54
N GLN A 238 2.21 -1.31 18.54
CA GLN A 238 1.13 -0.34 18.35
C GLN A 238 1.50 0.96 19.07
N ALA A 239 1.22 2.09 18.44
CA ALA A 239 1.49 3.43 18.95
C ALA A 239 2.98 3.68 19.30
N THR A 240 3.88 2.96 18.63
CA THR A 240 5.34 3.08 18.76
C THR A 240 5.99 2.91 17.40
N ASN A 241 7.13 3.55 17.22
CA ASN A 241 7.98 3.39 16.04
C ASN A 241 9.36 2.84 16.44
N ILE A 242 10.22 2.61 15.47
CA ILE A 242 11.59 2.11 15.68
C ILE A 242 12.33 2.95 16.74
N ALA A 243 13.10 2.30 17.58
CA ALA A 243 13.93 2.94 18.59
C ALA A 243 14.85 4.01 17.98
N GLY A 244 14.91 5.18 18.63
CA GLY A 244 15.66 6.31 18.12
C GLY A 244 14.95 7.13 17.04
N SER A 245 13.81 6.69 16.52
CA SER A 245 13.04 7.42 15.48
C SER A 245 13.89 7.86 14.29
N ALA A 246 14.86 7.03 13.92
CA ALA A 246 15.79 7.28 12.82
C ALA A 246 15.45 6.41 11.62
N ASP A 247 15.81 6.87 10.42
CA ASP A 247 15.61 6.16 9.16
C ASP A 247 16.32 4.79 9.20
N PRO A 248 15.59 3.67 9.07
CA PRO A 248 16.20 2.35 9.11
C PRO A 248 16.89 2.04 7.78
N VAL A 249 18.12 1.56 7.85
CA VAL A 249 18.90 1.20 6.66
C VAL A 249 18.66 -0.25 6.25
N THR A 250 18.46 -1.14 7.22
CA THR A 250 18.39 -2.59 6.99
C THR A 250 17.09 -3.20 7.47
N THR A 251 16.76 -4.38 6.93
CA THR A 251 15.53 -5.12 7.24
C THR A 251 15.68 -5.97 8.49
N GLY A 252 14.64 -5.99 9.32
CA GLY A 252 14.45 -6.96 10.40
C GLY A 252 15.29 -6.73 11.65
N GLY A 253 14.88 -7.36 12.72
CA GLY A 253 15.62 -7.33 13.99
C GLY A 253 15.36 -6.11 14.87
N HIS A 254 14.53 -5.16 14.47
CA HIS A 254 14.33 -3.91 15.17
C HIS A 254 13.51 -4.06 16.47
N ILE A 255 13.74 -3.09 17.37
CA ILE A 255 12.93 -2.84 18.57
C ILE A 255 12.30 -1.46 18.45
N ASP A 256 11.17 -1.27 19.10
CA ASP A 256 10.45 -0.01 19.12
C ASP A 256 10.93 0.92 20.26
N THR A 257 10.35 2.12 20.31
CA THR A 257 10.63 3.13 21.36
C THR A 257 10.28 2.66 22.78
N ALA A 258 9.54 1.56 22.94
CA ALA A 258 9.25 0.90 24.22
C ALA A 258 10.12 -0.36 24.48
N ALA A 259 11.22 -0.53 23.73
CA ALA A 259 12.12 -1.68 23.76
C ALA A 259 11.46 -3.04 23.45
N ARG A 260 10.32 -3.05 22.75
CA ARG A 260 9.63 -4.24 22.29
C ARG A 260 10.10 -4.62 20.88
N ARG A 261 10.27 -5.92 20.61
CA ARG A 261 10.55 -6.41 19.25
C ARG A 261 9.41 -6.07 18.29
N MET A 262 9.77 -5.60 17.11
CA MET A 262 8.82 -5.18 16.06
C MET A 262 8.47 -6.35 15.15
N ILE A 263 7.79 -7.35 15.71
CA ILE A 263 7.47 -8.61 15.06
C ILE A 263 5.98 -8.95 15.21
N SER A 264 5.37 -9.52 14.18
CA SER A 264 3.97 -9.98 14.18
C SER A 264 3.83 -11.40 14.75
N ASN A 265 2.59 -11.82 15.04
CA ASN A 265 2.28 -13.15 15.56
C ASN A 265 2.79 -14.30 14.66
N ILE A 266 2.92 -14.08 13.37
CA ILE A 266 3.38 -15.06 12.39
C ILE A 266 4.86 -14.89 12.00
N GLY A 267 5.57 -13.99 12.68
CA GLY A 267 7.00 -13.79 12.48
C GLY A 267 7.39 -12.75 11.44
N LEU A 268 6.45 -11.90 10.96
CA LEU A 268 6.81 -10.82 10.06
C LEU A 268 7.49 -9.70 10.83
N GLU A 269 8.66 -9.31 10.36
CA GLU A 269 9.47 -8.24 10.91
C GLU A 269 9.03 -6.87 10.40
N ASP A 270 9.12 -5.84 11.22
CA ASP A 270 8.99 -4.45 10.79
C ASP A 270 7.64 -4.09 10.12
N CYS A 271 6.55 -4.70 10.58
CA CYS A 271 5.24 -4.39 10.00
C CYS A 271 4.78 -2.96 10.29
N CYS A 272 5.17 -2.39 11.44
CA CYS A 272 4.66 -1.11 11.91
C CYS A 272 5.79 -0.24 12.46
N GLY A 273 5.75 1.09 12.15
CA GLY A 273 6.67 2.05 12.75
C GLY A 273 8.11 2.00 12.23
N VAL A 274 8.37 1.31 11.14
CA VAL A 274 9.66 1.28 10.44
C VAL A 274 9.53 2.01 9.12
N MET A 275 8.71 1.52 8.20
CA MET A 275 8.38 2.14 6.92
C MET A 275 6.87 2.15 6.74
N HIS A 276 6.32 3.20 6.16
CA HIS A 276 5.04 3.10 5.50
C HIS A 276 5.12 2.03 4.41
N GLN A 277 4.15 1.15 4.32
CA GLN A 277 4.15 0.09 3.30
C GLN A 277 3.04 0.33 2.30
N TRP A 278 3.39 0.40 1.00
CA TRP A 278 2.42 0.44 -0.07
C TRP A 278 1.51 -0.77 -0.03
N LEU A 279 0.21 -0.52 -0.17
CA LEU A 279 -0.79 -1.56 -0.36
C LEU A 279 -1.31 -1.56 -1.80
N GLN A 280 -1.91 -2.68 -2.19
CA GLN A 280 -2.55 -2.81 -3.51
C GLN A 280 -3.81 -1.93 -3.62
N ASP A 281 -4.46 -1.64 -2.48
CA ASP A 281 -5.71 -0.90 -2.44
C ASP A 281 -5.53 0.55 -2.82
N GLN A 282 -6.58 1.08 -3.41
CA GLN A 282 -6.68 2.48 -3.72
C GLN A 282 -7.76 3.16 -2.88
N SER A 283 -7.57 4.43 -2.66
CA SER A 283 -8.55 5.28 -2.04
C SER A 283 -8.67 6.58 -2.83
N PHE A 284 -9.64 7.37 -2.48
CA PHE A 284 -9.75 8.73 -2.97
C PHE A 284 -9.52 9.67 -1.81
N ARG A 285 -8.64 10.63 -1.98
CA ARG A 285 -8.49 11.67 -1.00
C ARG A 285 -9.74 12.53 -1.01
N CYS A 286 -10.51 12.45 0.04
CA CYS A 286 -11.56 13.38 0.37
C CYS A 286 -11.01 14.30 1.45
N ASP A 287 -10.68 15.53 1.11
CA ASP A 287 -10.53 16.53 2.16
C ASP A 287 -11.91 16.80 2.75
N PRO A 288 -12.06 16.84 4.07
CA PRO A 288 -13.34 17.06 4.74
C PRO A 288 -14.07 18.31 4.27
N ASP A 289 -13.32 19.31 3.78
CA ASP A 289 -13.83 20.58 3.32
C ASP A 289 -13.83 20.75 1.79
N GLY A 290 -13.42 19.71 1.04
CA GLY A 290 -13.26 19.80 -0.42
C GLY A 290 -12.16 20.77 -0.88
N THR A 291 -11.29 21.19 0.03
CA THR A 291 -10.27 22.20 -0.21
C THR A 291 -8.87 21.58 -0.12
N VAL A 292 -8.34 21.14 -1.25
CA VAL A 292 -6.87 21.07 -1.37
C VAL A 292 -6.42 22.31 -2.08
N GLN A 293 -5.73 23.12 -1.34
CA GLN A 293 -5.04 24.27 -1.90
C GLN A 293 -3.88 23.76 -2.74
N ALA A 294 -3.85 24.14 -4.02
CA ALA A 294 -2.62 24.02 -4.79
C ALA A 294 -1.61 24.98 -4.14
N ALA A 295 -0.64 24.43 -3.41
CA ALA A 295 0.33 25.22 -2.66
C ALA A 295 0.96 26.30 -3.58
N GLY A 296 0.83 27.55 -3.21
CA GLY A 296 1.38 28.67 -3.96
C GLY A 296 0.62 29.06 -5.24
N LYS A 297 -0.55 28.50 -5.51
CA LYS A 297 -1.40 28.87 -6.66
C LYS A 297 -2.69 29.54 -6.16
N THR A 298 -2.75 30.82 -6.26
CA THR A 298 -3.82 31.64 -5.69
C THR A 298 -4.36 32.61 -6.72
N PHE A 299 -5.63 32.98 -6.59
CA PHE A 299 -6.21 34.14 -7.30
C PHE A 299 -6.05 35.38 -6.43
N THR A 300 -5.47 36.40 -6.98
CA THR A 300 -5.40 37.70 -6.30
C THR A 300 -6.67 38.50 -6.55
N VAL A 301 -7.29 38.95 -5.48
CA VAL A 301 -8.35 39.98 -5.53
C VAL A 301 -7.73 41.27 -5.04
N THR A 302 -7.63 42.24 -5.95
CA THR A 302 -7.05 43.55 -5.66
C THR A 302 -8.07 44.47 -4.93
N TYR A 303 -7.63 45.11 -3.88
CA TYR A 303 -8.45 46.13 -3.22
C TYR A 303 -8.58 47.37 -4.12
N ALA A 304 -9.81 47.84 -4.26
CA ALA A 304 -10.14 49.15 -4.87
C ALA A 304 -11.26 49.82 -4.09
N ALA A 305 -11.02 51.01 -3.55
CA ALA A 305 -12.04 51.74 -2.79
C ALA A 305 -13.31 52.04 -3.64
N ALA A 306 -13.10 52.22 -4.94
CA ALA A 306 -14.15 52.28 -5.96
C ALA A 306 -13.74 51.37 -7.12
N PRO A 307 -14.20 50.11 -7.16
CA PRO A 307 -13.87 49.19 -8.24
C PRO A 307 -14.24 49.81 -9.60
N GLY A 308 -13.25 49.84 -10.50
CA GLY A 308 -13.42 50.41 -11.85
C GLY A 308 -13.94 49.43 -12.88
N GLY A 309 -14.20 48.17 -12.48
CA GLY A 309 -14.63 47.10 -13.36
C GLY A 309 -16.14 46.84 -13.35
N ASN A 310 -16.55 45.82 -14.07
CA ASN A 310 -17.93 45.38 -14.14
C ASN A 310 -18.18 44.18 -13.20
N PRO A 311 -19.40 44.07 -12.63
CA PRO A 311 -19.76 42.95 -11.77
C PRO A 311 -19.60 41.59 -12.46
N ILE A 312 -19.15 40.60 -11.74
CA ILE A 312 -19.05 39.24 -12.22
C ILE A 312 -20.27 38.45 -11.77
N TYR A 313 -20.84 37.70 -12.68
CA TYR A 313 -22.00 36.84 -12.46
C TYR A 313 -21.69 35.39 -12.67
N LEU A 314 -22.31 34.55 -11.87
CA LEU A 314 -22.36 33.10 -12.06
C LEU A 314 -23.51 32.78 -13.01
N LYS A 315 -23.25 32.03 -14.06
CA LYS A 315 -24.24 31.55 -15.02
C LYS A 315 -24.16 30.02 -15.19
N GLN A 316 -25.24 29.44 -15.69
CA GLN A 316 -25.31 28.03 -16.04
C GLN A 316 -25.67 27.91 -17.52
N SER A 317 -24.89 27.11 -18.25
CA SER A 317 -25.16 26.80 -19.65
C SER A 317 -26.23 25.71 -19.80
N SER A 318 -26.75 25.53 -21.01
CA SER A 318 -27.81 24.56 -21.29
C SER A 318 -27.42 23.09 -21.00
N ASP A 319 -26.12 22.80 -20.98
CA ASP A 319 -25.57 21.50 -20.61
C ASP A 319 -25.34 21.33 -19.09
N GLY A 320 -25.76 22.31 -18.29
CA GLY A 320 -25.69 22.31 -16.86
C GLY A 320 -24.35 22.75 -16.26
N GLN A 321 -23.37 23.13 -17.07
CA GLN A 321 -22.07 23.59 -16.59
C GLN A 321 -22.16 25.05 -16.10
N TYR A 322 -21.44 25.35 -15.01
CA TYR A 322 -21.35 26.71 -14.49
C TYR A 322 -20.16 27.45 -15.10
N TYR A 323 -20.35 28.75 -15.35
CA TYR A 323 -19.31 29.62 -15.86
C TYR A 323 -19.43 31.03 -15.30
N LEU A 324 -18.36 31.84 -15.41
CA LEU A 324 -18.33 33.23 -15.05
C LEU A 324 -18.63 34.11 -16.25
N ALA A 325 -19.46 35.14 -16.07
CA ALA A 325 -19.79 36.10 -17.09
C ALA A 325 -19.63 37.53 -16.58
N CYS A 326 -19.16 38.42 -17.45
CA CYS A 326 -19.01 39.85 -17.17
C CYS A 326 -19.27 40.67 -18.43
N ASN A 327 -19.89 41.82 -18.30
CA ASN A 327 -19.97 42.82 -19.38
C ASN A 327 -18.66 43.61 -19.46
N MET A 328 -17.72 43.16 -20.29
CA MET A 328 -16.40 43.78 -20.42
C MET A 328 -16.49 45.01 -21.35
N ALA A 329 -16.14 46.18 -20.82
CA ALA A 329 -16.29 47.44 -21.54
C ALA A 329 -15.25 47.65 -22.65
N THR A 330 -14.05 47.06 -22.50
CA THR A 330 -12.89 47.32 -23.38
C THR A 330 -12.52 46.17 -24.27
N ALA A 331 -13.03 44.95 -24.02
CA ALA A 331 -12.71 43.77 -24.79
C ALA A 331 -13.93 42.88 -25.04
N LEU A 332 -14.33 42.74 -26.31
CA LEU A 332 -15.44 41.89 -26.74
C LEU A 332 -15.05 40.39 -26.81
N ALA A 333 -14.12 39.95 -25.99
CA ALA A 333 -13.62 38.59 -26.02
C ALA A 333 -13.43 38.04 -24.59
N ASP A 334 -13.64 36.75 -24.42
CA ASP A 334 -13.39 36.02 -23.16
C ASP A 334 -11.99 36.28 -22.63
N LYS A 335 -11.87 36.45 -21.33
CA LYS A 335 -10.61 36.69 -20.65
C LYS A 335 -10.28 35.56 -19.69
N GLN A 336 -9.00 35.37 -19.47
CA GLN A 336 -8.48 34.37 -18.53
C GLN A 336 -7.81 35.06 -17.37
N ILE A 337 -8.19 34.68 -16.15
CA ILE A 337 -7.64 35.20 -14.90
C ILE A 337 -7.01 34.02 -14.11
N GLY A 338 -6.01 34.33 -13.31
CA GLY A 338 -5.33 33.35 -12.44
C GLY A 338 -3.91 33.08 -12.81
N PRO A 339 -3.20 32.29 -11.99
CA PRO A 339 -1.81 31.92 -12.25
C PRO A 339 -1.67 31.03 -13.50
N ALA A 340 -0.48 31.03 -14.09
CA ALA A 340 -0.19 30.17 -15.24
C ALA A 340 -0.61 28.71 -14.97
N ASP A 341 -1.15 28.04 -15.97
CA ASP A 341 -1.68 26.68 -15.93
C ASP A 341 -2.96 26.45 -15.12
N TYR A 342 -3.45 27.47 -14.40
CA TYR A 342 -4.64 27.38 -13.55
C TYR A 342 -5.63 28.50 -13.81
N LYS A 343 -5.71 29.00 -15.02
CA LYS A 343 -6.56 30.13 -15.37
C LYS A 343 -8.03 29.73 -15.45
N VAL A 344 -8.90 30.61 -14.98
CA VAL A 344 -10.36 30.53 -15.13
C VAL A 344 -10.78 31.51 -16.24
N VAL A 345 -11.72 31.05 -17.06
CA VAL A 345 -12.30 31.90 -18.11
C VAL A 345 -13.43 32.73 -17.56
N ILE A 346 -13.40 34.04 -17.80
CA ILE A 346 -14.56 34.96 -17.65
C ILE A 346 -15.05 35.24 -19.06
N LYS A 347 -16.29 34.85 -19.36
CA LYS A 347 -16.92 35.08 -20.65
C LYS A 347 -17.40 36.53 -20.77
N HIS A 348 -17.14 37.13 -21.92
CA HIS A 348 -17.76 38.41 -22.26
C HIS A 348 -19.24 38.21 -22.65
N GLU A 349 -20.12 38.88 -21.91
CA GLU A 349 -21.55 38.96 -22.26
C GLU A 349 -22.05 40.36 -22.05
N ALA A 350 -22.56 41.03 -23.11
CA ALA A 350 -23.07 42.39 -23.05
C ALA A 350 -24.19 42.57 -22.01
N ASN A 351 -24.93 41.51 -21.70
CA ASN A 351 -25.96 41.48 -20.67
C ASN A 351 -25.69 40.31 -19.69
N ALA A 352 -24.56 40.34 -19.01
CA ALA A 352 -24.10 39.28 -18.11
C ALA A 352 -25.09 39.03 -16.93
N SER A 353 -25.83 40.04 -16.50
CA SER A 353 -26.82 39.88 -15.43
C SER A 353 -28.08 39.13 -15.84
N ALA A 354 -28.41 39.13 -17.14
CA ALA A 354 -29.60 38.45 -17.64
C ALA A 354 -29.44 36.94 -17.59
N GLY A 355 -30.35 36.24 -16.93
CA GLY A 355 -30.31 34.79 -16.73
C GLY A 355 -29.14 34.33 -15.83
N ALA A 356 -28.53 35.25 -15.08
CA ALA A 356 -27.51 34.89 -14.11
C ALA A 356 -28.11 34.11 -12.94
N VAL A 357 -27.37 33.14 -12.45
CA VAL A 357 -27.73 32.44 -11.21
C VAL A 357 -27.57 33.34 -10.00
N GLY A 358 -26.55 34.23 -10.01
CA GLY A 358 -26.33 35.25 -9.01
C GLY A 358 -25.05 36.03 -9.27
N GLN A 359 -24.94 37.21 -8.61
CA GLN A 359 -23.71 37.99 -8.59
C GLN A 359 -22.68 37.36 -7.65
N LEU A 360 -21.42 37.53 -7.95
CA LEU A 360 -20.33 37.07 -7.08
C LEU A 360 -19.95 38.11 -6.05
N TYR A 361 -19.64 37.63 -4.86
CA TYR A 361 -19.18 38.43 -3.73
C TYR A 361 -17.89 37.83 -3.18
N TYR A 362 -17.04 38.67 -2.66
CA TYR A 362 -15.81 38.30 -2.00
C TYR A 362 -15.90 38.52 -0.50
N ASN A 363 -15.55 37.52 0.28
CA ASN A 363 -15.41 37.59 1.73
C ASN A 363 -13.95 37.34 2.10
N SER A 364 -13.30 38.36 2.71
CA SER A 364 -11.89 38.27 3.13
C SER A 364 -11.62 37.28 4.26
N GLY A 365 -12.67 36.78 4.91
CA GLY A 365 -12.57 35.70 5.89
C GLY A 365 -12.04 36.07 7.27
N GLY A 366 -11.43 37.21 7.48
CA GLY A 366 -10.79 37.56 8.76
C GLY A 366 -9.75 36.55 9.17
N THR A 367 -10.07 35.70 10.16
CA THR A 367 -9.22 34.55 10.60
C THR A 367 -9.45 33.27 9.79
N ALA A 368 -10.44 33.22 8.93
CA ALA A 368 -10.74 32.07 8.05
C ALA A 368 -10.24 32.36 6.63
N PRO A 369 -10.06 31.31 5.78
CA PRO A 369 -9.66 31.50 4.38
C PRO A 369 -10.67 32.39 3.62
N ALA A 370 -10.15 33.24 2.75
CA ALA A 370 -10.97 34.07 1.87
C ALA A 370 -11.84 33.19 0.94
N LYS A 371 -13.06 33.70 0.61
CA LYS A 371 -14.06 32.93 -0.14
C LYS A 371 -14.70 33.78 -1.21
N ILE A 372 -15.08 33.17 -2.34
CA ILE A 372 -16.06 33.74 -3.26
C ILE A 372 -17.42 33.16 -2.92
N LEU A 373 -18.39 34.04 -2.74
CA LEU A 373 -19.74 33.71 -2.34
C LEU A 373 -20.74 34.05 -3.47
N CYS A 374 -21.80 33.25 -3.56
CA CYS A 374 -22.94 33.56 -4.43
C CYS A 374 -24.23 33.03 -3.78
N ASN A 375 -25.29 33.81 -3.86
CA ASN A 375 -26.63 33.31 -3.56
C ASN A 375 -27.14 32.53 -4.79
N ILE A 376 -26.95 31.21 -4.77
CA ILE A 376 -27.29 30.35 -5.91
C ILE A 376 -28.75 29.96 -5.81
N ALA A 377 -29.59 30.60 -6.59
CA ALA A 377 -31.05 30.58 -6.45
C ALA A 377 -31.71 29.21 -6.53
N ASN A 378 -31.11 28.24 -7.24
CA ASN A 378 -31.71 26.92 -7.51
C ASN A 378 -31.02 25.75 -6.86
N ILE A 379 -29.92 25.94 -6.13
CA ILE A 379 -29.11 24.87 -5.57
C ILE A 379 -28.49 25.32 -4.25
N VAL A 380 -28.83 24.66 -3.15
CA VAL A 380 -28.26 24.94 -1.83
C VAL A 380 -26.91 24.22 -1.67
N LYS A 381 -26.01 24.39 -2.62
CA LYS A 381 -24.67 23.80 -2.58
C LYS A 381 -23.64 24.61 -3.34
N ASP A 382 -22.36 24.44 -2.96
CA ASP A 382 -21.23 25.05 -3.64
C ASP A 382 -21.13 24.58 -5.09
N VAL A 383 -20.63 25.45 -5.97
CA VAL A 383 -20.34 25.12 -7.36
C VAL A 383 -18.87 25.37 -7.67
N PHE A 384 -18.39 24.72 -8.72
CA PHE A 384 -16.99 24.74 -9.12
C PHE A 384 -16.87 25.22 -10.57
N ILE A 385 -16.00 26.20 -10.81
CA ILE A 385 -15.66 26.70 -12.14
C ILE A 385 -14.33 26.06 -12.54
N PRO A 386 -14.29 25.24 -13.60
CA PRO A 386 -13.07 24.57 -14.02
C PRO A 386 -11.99 25.58 -14.44
N THR A 387 -10.74 25.25 -14.10
CA THR A 387 -9.56 25.95 -14.63
C THR A 387 -9.07 25.28 -15.91
N GLN A 388 -8.07 25.87 -16.57
CA GLN A 388 -7.37 25.22 -17.68
C GLN A 388 -6.76 23.88 -17.29
N ASN A 389 -6.31 23.73 -16.04
CA ASN A 389 -5.92 22.43 -15.50
C ASN A 389 -7.17 21.73 -14.94
N PRO A 390 -7.65 20.65 -15.55
CA PRO A 390 -8.89 19.99 -15.18
C PRO A 390 -8.87 19.36 -13.76
N ALA A 391 -7.71 19.28 -13.13
CA ALA A 391 -7.59 18.82 -11.75
C ALA A 391 -7.98 19.89 -10.73
N PHE A 392 -8.15 21.14 -11.15
CA PHE A 392 -8.43 22.27 -10.24
C PHE A 392 -9.63 23.10 -10.69
N ALA A 393 -10.31 23.68 -9.73
CA ALA A 393 -11.43 24.57 -9.96
C ALA A 393 -11.47 25.73 -8.95
N MET A 394 -12.04 26.84 -9.36
CA MET A 394 -12.43 27.90 -8.45
C MET A 394 -13.74 27.51 -7.77
N GLN A 395 -13.74 27.43 -6.45
CA GLN A 395 -14.94 27.15 -5.68
C GLN A 395 -15.76 28.44 -5.45
N ILE A 396 -17.02 28.36 -5.77
CA ILE A 396 -18.01 29.41 -5.43
C ILE A 396 -18.87 28.82 -4.31
N LYS A 397 -18.77 29.38 -3.12
CA LYS A 397 -19.55 28.95 -1.96
C LYS A 397 -20.99 29.45 -2.08
N HIS A 398 -21.95 28.55 -1.89
CA HIS A 398 -23.35 28.96 -1.72
C HIS A 398 -23.52 29.69 -0.39
N ASP A 399 -24.05 30.89 -0.45
CA ASP A 399 -24.41 31.65 0.73
C ASP A 399 -25.69 32.50 0.43
N ALA A 400 -26.80 32.16 1.08
CA ALA A 400 -28.07 32.85 0.89
C ALA A 400 -27.97 34.36 1.24
N ALA A 401 -27.03 34.70 2.11
CA ALA A 401 -26.76 36.10 2.52
C ALA A 401 -25.46 36.65 1.87
N ALA A 402 -25.06 36.15 0.70
CA ALA A 402 -23.77 36.49 0.06
C ALA A 402 -23.52 37.99 -0.05
N ALA A 403 -24.56 38.79 -0.38
CA ALA A 403 -24.45 40.23 -0.46
C ALA A 403 -24.18 40.91 0.89
N SER A 404 -24.63 40.35 1.99
CA SER A 404 -24.40 40.86 3.34
C SER A 404 -23.11 40.38 3.93
N ASN A 405 -22.71 39.11 3.59
CA ASN A 405 -21.53 38.46 4.10
C ASN A 405 -20.25 38.72 3.29
N GLY A 406 -20.38 39.33 2.11
CA GLY A 406 -19.26 39.65 1.21
C GLY A 406 -19.40 41.03 0.56
N ARG A 407 -18.38 41.40 -0.19
CA ARG A 407 -18.36 42.58 -1.03
C ARG A 407 -18.44 42.18 -2.49
N ALA A 408 -19.20 42.97 -3.30
CA ALA A 408 -19.33 42.65 -4.72
C ALA A 408 -17.97 42.52 -5.40
N LEU A 409 -17.82 41.45 -6.21
CA LEU A 409 -16.63 41.17 -6.96
C LEU A 409 -16.76 41.68 -8.39
N TYR A 410 -15.77 42.41 -8.84
CA TYR A 410 -15.70 43.06 -10.14
C TYR A 410 -14.53 42.55 -10.96
N TYR A 411 -14.70 42.53 -12.27
CA TYR A 411 -13.61 42.31 -13.19
C TYR A 411 -13.24 43.63 -13.87
N ASN A 412 -12.01 44.06 -13.69
CA ASN A 412 -11.46 45.24 -14.35
C ASN A 412 -10.58 44.76 -15.53
N ASP A 413 -11.05 45.08 -16.75
CA ASP A 413 -10.40 44.76 -18.03
C ASP A 413 -9.58 45.94 -18.58
N GLY A 414 -9.21 46.90 -17.75
CA GLY A 414 -8.31 48.02 -18.08
C GLY A 414 -6.86 47.60 -18.35
N ALA A 415 -5.91 48.44 -17.92
CA ALA A 415 -4.47 48.21 -18.19
C ALA A 415 -3.90 46.90 -17.64
N SER A 416 -4.54 46.31 -16.63
CA SER A 416 -4.20 45.00 -16.08
C SER A 416 -5.46 44.20 -15.74
N ASN A 417 -5.74 43.14 -16.48
CA ASN A 417 -6.86 42.23 -16.20
C ASN A 417 -6.81 41.71 -14.77
N ARG A 418 -7.72 42.15 -13.88
CA ARG A 418 -7.70 41.79 -12.47
C ARG A 418 -9.08 41.73 -11.84
N LEU A 419 -9.19 40.96 -10.77
CA LEU A 419 -10.36 40.97 -9.91
C LEU A 419 -10.24 42.15 -8.91
N GLU A 420 -11.30 42.92 -8.74
CA GLU A 420 -11.35 44.04 -7.81
C GLU A 420 -12.51 43.91 -6.84
N CYS A 421 -12.29 44.38 -5.62
CA CYS A 421 -13.30 44.40 -4.58
C CYS A 421 -13.04 45.55 -3.59
N ASN A 422 -14.10 46.20 -3.15
CA ASN A 422 -14.01 47.14 -2.05
C ASN A 422 -14.11 46.40 -0.71
N THR A 423 -12.99 45.90 -0.22
CA THR A 423 -12.92 45.26 1.09
C THR A 423 -12.79 46.29 2.21
N ALA A 424 -13.53 46.10 3.30
CA ALA A 424 -13.56 47.05 4.41
C ALA A 424 -12.24 47.15 5.21
N SER A 425 -11.35 46.17 5.07
CA SER A 425 -10.01 46.18 5.68
C SER A 425 -8.96 46.54 4.65
N ALA A 426 -8.80 47.81 4.39
CA ALA A 426 -8.07 48.43 3.30
C ALA A 426 -6.54 48.27 3.30
N ALA A 427 -5.98 47.34 4.04
CA ALA A 427 -4.52 47.32 4.22
C ALA A 427 -3.77 46.34 3.31
N ASN A 428 -4.42 45.39 2.63
CA ASN A 428 -3.70 44.39 1.84
C ASN A 428 -4.34 44.14 0.47
N ASP A 429 -3.61 44.47 -0.56
CA ASP A 429 -3.95 44.26 -1.98
C ASP A 429 -3.94 42.78 -2.43
N SER A 430 -3.88 41.85 -1.53
CA SER A 430 -3.82 40.43 -1.90
C SER A 430 -4.54 39.58 -0.89
N ALA A 431 -5.73 39.18 -1.19
CA ALA A 431 -6.30 38.03 -0.54
C ALA A 431 -6.20 36.83 -1.51
N ASP A 432 -5.42 35.89 -1.14
CA ASP A 432 -5.19 34.69 -1.91
C ASP A 432 -6.40 33.77 -1.81
N LEU A 433 -7.16 33.67 -2.89
CA LEU A 433 -8.20 32.67 -3.06
C LEU A 433 -7.49 31.36 -3.49
N ALA A 434 -7.44 30.41 -2.61
CA ALA A 434 -6.90 29.13 -2.95
C ALA A 434 -7.73 28.46 -4.05
N LEU A 435 -7.04 27.94 -5.07
CA LEU A 435 -7.65 27.03 -6.02
C LEU A 435 -7.98 25.72 -5.31
N ASN A 436 -9.25 25.42 -5.27
CA ASN A 436 -9.67 24.11 -4.82
C ASN A 436 -9.53 23.12 -5.97
N SER A 437 -9.03 21.96 -5.66
CA SER A 437 -9.19 20.84 -6.58
C SER A 437 -10.67 20.57 -6.78
N GLN A 438 -11.03 20.14 -7.95
CA GLN A 438 -12.38 19.66 -8.19
C GLN A 438 -12.66 18.47 -7.26
N GLY A 439 -13.42 18.71 -6.19
CA GLY A 439 -13.83 17.66 -5.28
C GLY A 439 -14.66 16.57 -5.96
N PHE A 440 -15.29 16.89 -7.11
CA PHE A 440 -16.16 15.96 -7.84
C PHE A 440 -16.03 16.20 -9.34
N ALA A 441 -15.73 15.15 -10.09
CA ALA A 441 -15.83 15.20 -11.53
C ALA A 441 -16.25 13.84 -12.09
N TRP A 442 -17.12 13.87 -13.08
CA TRP A 442 -17.41 12.75 -13.94
C TRP A 442 -16.44 12.78 -15.12
N TYR A 443 -15.70 11.68 -15.30
CA TYR A 443 -14.80 11.51 -16.44
C TYR A 443 -15.40 10.51 -17.40
N SER A 444 -15.58 10.92 -18.66
CA SER A 444 -15.97 9.98 -19.72
C SER A 444 -14.82 8.98 -19.97
N LEU A 445 -15.15 7.70 -19.95
CA LEU A 445 -14.19 6.66 -20.31
C LEU A 445 -14.04 6.56 -21.83
N PRO A 446 -12.83 6.31 -22.35
CA PRO A 446 -12.58 6.18 -23.78
C PRO A 446 -13.51 5.14 -24.43
N GLY A 447 -13.94 5.41 -25.68
CA GLY A 447 -14.75 4.48 -26.46
C GLY A 447 -16.20 4.33 -26.00
N GLY A 448 -16.76 5.33 -25.34
CA GLY A 448 -18.17 5.33 -24.91
C GLY A 448 -18.48 4.30 -23.81
N LYS A 449 -17.49 3.85 -23.06
CA LYS A 449 -17.63 2.80 -22.02
C LYS A 449 -18.23 3.28 -20.71
N GLY A 450 -18.82 4.46 -20.66
CA GLY A 450 -19.44 5.02 -19.47
C GLY A 450 -18.63 6.16 -18.86
N GLN A 451 -18.93 6.46 -17.60
CA GLN A 451 -18.33 7.56 -16.86
C GLN A 451 -17.77 7.06 -15.54
N MET A 452 -16.65 7.61 -15.14
CA MET A 452 -16.07 7.39 -13.81
C MET A 452 -16.23 8.65 -12.98
N TYR A 453 -16.87 8.52 -11.83
CA TYR A 453 -16.97 9.57 -10.85
C TYR A 453 -15.69 9.61 -9.99
N ARG A 454 -15.05 10.76 -9.91
CA ARG A 454 -13.91 10.98 -9.04
C ARG A 454 -14.24 12.07 -8.03
N GLN A 455 -13.87 11.80 -6.78
CA GLN A 455 -13.93 12.75 -5.70
C GLN A 455 -12.51 12.94 -5.15
N GLY A 456 -12.08 14.19 -5.01
CA GLY A 456 -10.79 14.53 -4.42
C GLY A 456 -9.74 15.05 -5.40
N THR A 457 -8.69 15.57 -4.84
CA THR A 457 -7.75 16.52 -5.45
C THR A 457 -6.70 15.92 -6.33
N ASN A 458 -6.23 14.73 -6.00
CA ASN A 458 -5.09 14.09 -6.66
C ASN A 458 -5.50 12.80 -7.39
N GLY A 459 -6.79 12.61 -7.63
CA GLY A 459 -7.27 11.40 -8.26
C GLY A 459 -6.99 10.17 -7.42
N ASP A 460 -6.45 9.12 -8.03
CA ASP A 460 -6.10 7.89 -7.33
C ASP A 460 -4.98 8.11 -6.32
N VAL A 461 -5.28 7.90 -5.07
CA VAL A 461 -4.28 7.70 -4.03
C VAL A 461 -4.19 6.22 -3.69
N LYS A 462 -3.02 5.75 -3.34
CA LYS A 462 -2.79 4.39 -2.86
C LYS A 462 -2.71 4.40 -1.34
N LEU A 463 -3.23 3.35 -0.73
CA LEU A 463 -3.13 3.20 0.71
C LEU A 463 -1.70 2.88 1.12
N LEU A 464 -1.30 3.50 2.21
CA LEU A 464 -0.10 3.16 2.97
C LEU A 464 -0.51 2.63 4.33
N ALA A 465 0.22 1.66 4.84
CA ALA A 465 -0.06 1.02 6.12
C ALA A 465 1.16 1.04 7.05
N GLY A 466 0.92 0.77 8.33
CA GLY A 466 1.94 0.52 9.35
C GLY A 466 2.50 1.77 10.01
N GLY A 467 2.63 2.86 9.31
CA GLY A 467 3.37 4.05 9.76
C GLY A 467 4.88 3.85 9.64
N SER A 468 5.63 4.94 9.53
CA SER A 468 7.08 4.95 9.37
C SER A 468 7.79 5.31 10.68
N TRP A 469 9.09 5.34 10.62
CA TRP A 469 10.01 5.66 11.71
C TRP A 469 9.79 7.05 12.36
N ILE A 470 9.08 7.97 11.68
CA ILE A 470 8.76 9.31 12.22
C ILE A 470 7.37 9.41 12.86
N ASN A 471 6.52 8.39 12.77
CA ASN A 471 5.09 8.54 13.10
C ASN A 471 4.76 8.34 14.60
N GLY A 472 5.67 7.84 15.42
CA GLY A 472 5.46 7.70 16.86
C GLY A 472 4.15 7.01 17.21
N ALA A 473 3.31 7.67 17.99
CA ALA A 473 2.01 7.16 18.43
C ALA A 473 1.00 6.90 17.28
N SER A 474 1.25 7.39 16.08
CA SER A 474 0.41 7.12 14.91
C SER A 474 0.82 5.88 14.13
N ALA A 475 1.88 5.16 14.53
CA ALA A 475 2.27 3.90 13.92
C ALA A 475 1.50 2.71 14.52
N GLY A 476 1.19 1.71 13.71
CA GLY A 476 0.49 0.50 14.16
C GLY A 476 -0.17 -0.26 13.01
N SER A 477 -0.59 -1.49 13.29
CA SER A 477 -1.19 -2.40 12.28
C SER A 477 -2.46 -1.85 11.64
N ARG A 478 -3.15 -0.93 12.33
CA ARG A 478 -4.37 -0.25 11.84
C ARG A 478 -4.12 1.18 11.35
N CYS A 479 -2.87 1.64 11.37
CA CYS A 479 -2.51 2.93 10.82
C CYS A 479 -2.62 2.90 9.28
N ARG A 480 -3.31 3.89 8.72
CA ARG A 480 -3.48 4.07 7.28
C ARG A 480 -3.24 5.51 6.90
N ALA A 481 -2.59 5.69 5.74
CA ALA A 481 -2.49 6.99 5.11
C ALA A 481 -3.07 6.89 3.69
N ALA A 482 -4.06 7.73 3.39
CA ALA A 482 -4.72 7.82 2.09
C ALA A 482 -4.42 9.17 1.43
N SER A 483 -3.15 9.57 1.44
CA SER A 483 -2.71 10.89 0.97
C SER A 483 -1.70 10.84 -0.17
N SER A 484 -1.22 9.66 -0.53
CA SER A 484 -0.10 9.51 -1.47
C SER A 484 -0.56 9.05 -2.84
N ALA A 485 -0.29 9.86 -3.86
CA ALA A 485 -0.46 9.46 -5.24
C ALA A 485 0.48 8.31 -5.60
N ARG A 486 0.09 7.46 -6.56
CA ARG A 486 0.86 6.28 -6.97
C ARG A 486 2.29 6.57 -7.48
N TRP A 487 2.57 7.80 -7.90
CA TRP A 487 3.91 8.24 -8.36
C TRP A 487 4.76 8.89 -7.26
N ARG A 488 4.25 8.95 -6.02
CA ARG A 488 5.03 9.50 -4.90
C ARG A 488 6.21 8.61 -4.58
N THR A 489 7.38 9.20 -4.44
CA THR A 489 8.60 8.60 -3.91
C THR A 489 8.94 9.23 -2.57
N SER A 490 9.37 8.46 -1.60
CA SER A 490 9.80 8.98 -0.30
C SER A 490 10.68 7.96 0.41
N ALA A 491 11.66 8.41 1.16
CA ALA A 491 12.55 7.55 1.95
C ALA A 491 11.83 6.84 3.11
N ASP A 492 10.66 7.33 3.52
CA ASP A 492 9.84 6.72 4.57
C ASP A 492 8.80 5.71 4.05
N ILE A 493 8.86 5.34 2.75
CA ILE A 493 7.93 4.44 2.11
C ILE A 493 8.66 3.26 1.49
N GLY A 494 8.29 2.06 1.91
CA GLY A 494 8.73 0.79 1.36
C GLY A 494 7.55 -0.09 0.93
N ALA A 495 7.81 -1.38 0.77
CA ALA A 495 6.78 -2.36 0.44
C ALA A 495 7.10 -3.74 1.03
N ARG A 496 6.09 -4.59 1.01
CA ARG A 496 6.16 -6.00 1.37
C ARG A 496 5.38 -6.83 0.35
N GLY A 497 5.96 -7.92 -0.08
CA GLY A 497 5.33 -8.81 -1.05
C GLY A 497 4.47 -9.88 -0.40
N CYS A 498 3.48 -10.36 -1.15
CA CYS A 498 2.75 -11.59 -0.82
C CYS A 498 2.47 -12.42 -2.07
N ALA A 499 2.16 -13.69 -1.86
CA ALA A 499 1.80 -14.62 -2.92
C ALA A 499 0.70 -15.58 -2.44
N ARG A 500 -0.15 -16.04 -3.36
CA ARG A 500 -1.12 -17.10 -3.04
C ARG A 500 -0.41 -18.44 -2.81
N SER A 501 -1.05 -19.32 -2.06
CA SER A 501 -0.63 -20.72 -1.96
C SER A 501 -0.88 -21.47 -3.28
N GLN A 502 -0.02 -22.45 -3.57
CA GLN A 502 -0.25 -23.40 -4.67
C GLN A 502 -1.46 -24.27 -4.40
#